data_974dc2df817db32512783d5d5ab1e41d
#
_entry.id   974dc2df817db32512783d5d5ab1e41d
#
_cell.length_a   1.000
_cell.length_b   1.000
_cell.length_c   1.000
_cell.angle_alpha   90.00
_cell.angle_beta   90.00
_cell.angle_gamma   90.00
#
_symmetry.space_group_name_H-M   'P 1'
#
loop_
_entity.id
_entity.type
_entity.pdbx_description
1 polymer ?
#
loop_
_entity_poly.entity_id
_entity_poly.type
_entity_poly.pdbx_seq_one_letter_code
_entity_poly.pdbx_strand_id
1 'polypeptide(L)'
;NMIVRTDVDTVRKVVKACLKPEVSPLVDSELAKKIGVKSLWFKDERNRLGIGSFKAIGASYVMAHEAVDKIGFDFNDEDLKLSLKGRTFITASAGNHGISLAFGAQQFGAKAIIYLSKTVPSNFADYIRTFGAEVVIEGKNYEASMAAAEKASKENDWTLLSDSTWEGYSAGIDVMAGYLVMASEAFEQCPETPTHIFLQGGIGGYPASVAACARKYYGNEPKIVIVEPTEGRVLQASIEAGKPVESPGEVSNMGRLDCKVASLGALSSLAQTSNYFMTITDDEATDCLTELEENGLKTSESGGAGYAGLLKCIKNNSCEINSDSKVLLILTEKKPD
;
A
#
# COMPACT_ATOMS: atom_id res chain seq x y z
N ASN A 1 20.80 1.01 3.55
CA ASN A 1 20.33 1.87 2.46
C ASN A 1 18.81 1.77 2.35
N MET A 2 18.11 2.85 2.66
CA MET A 2 16.65 2.93 2.53
C MET A 2 16.26 3.29 1.09
N ILE A 3 16.67 2.47 0.11
CA ILE A 3 16.37 2.68 -1.31
C ILE A 3 15.24 1.73 -1.71
N VAL A 4 14.14 2.27 -2.25
CA VAL A 4 13.03 1.49 -2.78
C VAL A 4 13.53 0.61 -3.93
N ARG A 5 13.24 -0.69 -3.84
CA ARG A 5 13.70 -1.67 -4.83
C ARG A 5 12.86 -1.57 -6.12
N THR A 6 13.49 -1.94 -7.24
CA THR A 6 12.84 -1.99 -8.57
C THR A 6 13.12 -3.30 -9.31
N ASP A 7 13.59 -4.32 -8.63
CA ASP A 7 13.81 -5.66 -9.21
C ASP A 7 12.48 -6.42 -9.29
N VAL A 8 11.71 -6.11 -10.32
CA VAL A 8 10.39 -6.70 -10.59
C VAL A 8 10.50 -8.21 -10.84
N ASP A 9 11.53 -8.65 -11.57
CA ASP A 9 11.65 -10.06 -12.02
C ASP A 9 11.83 -11.00 -10.82
N THR A 10 12.73 -10.65 -9.89
CA THR A 10 12.93 -11.42 -8.67
C THR A 10 11.68 -11.45 -7.81
N VAL A 11 11.02 -10.29 -7.61
CA VAL A 11 9.80 -10.20 -6.80
C VAL A 11 8.69 -11.05 -7.40
N ARG A 12 8.42 -10.92 -8.71
CA ARG A 12 7.39 -11.71 -9.40
C ARG A 12 7.67 -13.20 -9.36
N LYS A 13 8.94 -13.62 -9.52
CA LYS A 13 9.34 -15.03 -9.45
C LYS A 13 9.00 -15.63 -8.08
N VAL A 14 9.35 -14.94 -6.99
CA VAL A 14 9.06 -15.38 -5.62
C VAL A 14 7.54 -15.42 -5.36
N VAL A 15 6.83 -14.35 -5.69
CA VAL A 15 5.39 -14.25 -5.46
C VAL A 15 4.61 -15.30 -6.26
N LYS A 16 4.97 -15.50 -7.54
CA LYS A 16 4.37 -16.54 -8.38
C LYS A 16 4.60 -17.94 -7.84
N ALA A 17 5.80 -18.24 -7.37
CA ALA A 17 6.12 -19.56 -6.82
C ALA A 17 5.39 -19.85 -5.51
N CYS A 18 5.34 -18.89 -4.59
CA CYS A 18 4.92 -19.13 -3.22
C CYS A 18 3.44 -18.74 -2.95
N LEU A 19 2.96 -17.65 -3.53
CA LEU A 19 1.62 -17.11 -3.24
C LEU A 19 0.63 -17.37 -4.38
N LYS A 20 1.11 -17.67 -5.59
CA LYS A 20 0.32 -18.01 -6.78
C LYS A 20 -0.88 -17.06 -7.00
N PRO A 21 -0.71 -15.72 -6.92
CA PRO A 21 -1.82 -14.80 -7.07
C PRO A 21 -2.35 -14.81 -8.50
N GLU A 22 -3.66 -14.62 -8.63
CA GLU A 22 -4.23 -14.20 -9.91
C GLU A 22 -3.79 -12.77 -10.21
N VAL A 23 -3.59 -12.47 -11.50
CA VAL A 23 -3.34 -11.09 -11.96
C VAL A 23 -4.61 -10.28 -11.74
N SER A 24 -4.52 -9.21 -10.96
CA SER A 24 -5.69 -8.35 -10.74
C SER A 24 -6.08 -7.59 -12.01
N PRO A 25 -7.36 -7.30 -12.22
CA PRO A 25 -7.80 -6.68 -13.46
C PRO A 25 -7.35 -5.22 -13.60
N LEU A 26 -7.13 -4.79 -14.84
CA LEU A 26 -7.12 -3.40 -15.24
C LEU A 26 -8.48 -3.09 -15.88
N VAL A 27 -9.23 -2.18 -15.28
CA VAL A 27 -10.56 -1.79 -15.76
C VAL A 27 -10.44 -0.52 -16.61
N ASP A 28 -10.82 -0.59 -17.88
CA ASP A 28 -10.99 0.59 -18.74
C ASP A 28 -12.37 1.20 -18.47
N SER A 29 -12.40 2.44 -17.99
CA SER A 29 -13.61 3.03 -17.43
C SER A 29 -14.24 4.07 -18.36
N GLU A 30 -15.55 3.92 -18.64
CA GLU A 30 -16.35 4.90 -19.36
C GLU A 30 -16.43 6.27 -18.65
N LEU A 31 -16.04 6.35 -17.37
CA LEU A 31 -15.90 7.62 -16.66
C LEU A 31 -14.92 8.58 -17.35
N ALA A 32 -13.97 8.07 -18.15
CA ALA A 32 -13.07 8.89 -18.96
C ALA A 32 -13.83 9.93 -19.81
N LYS A 33 -14.92 9.51 -20.48
CA LYS A 33 -15.76 10.39 -21.32
C LYS A 33 -16.46 11.44 -20.48
N LYS A 34 -16.96 11.06 -19.29
CA LYS A 34 -17.68 11.95 -18.39
C LYS A 34 -16.78 13.07 -17.85
N ILE A 35 -15.55 12.73 -17.48
CA ILE A 35 -14.60 13.69 -16.90
C ILE A 35 -13.73 14.41 -17.95
N GLY A 36 -13.86 14.04 -19.23
CA GLY A 36 -13.21 14.73 -20.36
C GLY A 36 -11.72 14.42 -20.53
N VAL A 37 -11.29 13.17 -20.23
CA VAL A 37 -9.94 12.67 -20.52
C VAL A 37 -9.97 11.59 -21.60
N LYS A 38 -8.85 11.33 -22.28
CA LYS A 38 -8.77 10.33 -23.36
C LYS A 38 -9.00 8.91 -22.85
N SER A 39 -8.37 8.53 -21.74
CA SER A 39 -8.47 7.20 -21.15
C SER A 39 -8.39 7.26 -19.63
N LEU A 40 -9.09 6.37 -18.96
CA LEU A 40 -9.08 6.23 -17.51
C LEU A 40 -9.06 4.75 -17.14
N TRP A 41 -7.95 4.31 -16.57
CA TRP A 41 -7.75 2.93 -16.17
C TRP A 41 -7.66 2.83 -14.66
N PHE A 42 -8.33 1.80 -14.11
CA PHE A 42 -8.25 1.43 -12.70
C PHE A 42 -7.60 0.05 -12.56
N LYS A 43 -6.43 -0.03 -11.94
CA LYS A 43 -5.89 -1.30 -11.44
C LYS A 43 -6.67 -1.70 -10.19
N ASP A 44 -7.37 -2.81 -10.25
CA ASP A 44 -8.31 -3.23 -9.21
C ASP A 44 -7.68 -4.20 -8.21
N GLU A 45 -7.24 -3.67 -7.09
CA GLU A 45 -6.61 -4.43 -5.99
C GLU A 45 -7.60 -4.86 -4.90
N ARG A 46 -8.90 -4.60 -5.08
CA ARG A 46 -9.94 -4.87 -4.07
C ARG A 46 -10.10 -6.34 -3.71
N ASN A 47 -9.57 -7.25 -4.53
CA ASN A 47 -9.66 -8.70 -4.29
C ASN A 47 -8.30 -9.41 -4.30
N ARG A 48 -7.19 -8.68 -4.14
CA ARG A 48 -5.84 -9.28 -4.16
C ARG A 48 -5.72 -10.37 -3.11
N LEU A 49 -5.36 -11.60 -3.53
CA LEU A 49 -5.23 -12.80 -2.69
C LEU A 49 -6.48 -13.10 -1.82
N GLY A 50 -7.65 -12.57 -2.17
CA GLY A 50 -8.89 -12.74 -1.42
C GLY A 50 -8.97 -11.96 -0.10
N ILE A 51 -7.95 -11.15 0.25
CA ILE A 51 -7.91 -10.43 1.53
C ILE A 51 -8.21 -8.93 1.43
N GLY A 52 -8.59 -8.46 0.23
CA GLY A 52 -9.31 -7.20 0.08
C GLY A 52 -8.46 -5.95 -0.11
N SER A 53 -7.14 -6.05 -0.34
CA SER A 53 -6.30 -4.89 -0.63
C SER A 53 -4.95 -5.26 -1.27
N PHE A 54 -4.31 -4.28 -1.91
CA PHE A 54 -2.96 -4.41 -2.46
C PHE A 54 -1.92 -4.83 -1.42
N LYS A 55 -2.11 -4.48 -0.14
CA LYS A 55 -1.18 -4.83 0.94
C LYS A 55 -1.04 -6.34 1.14
N ALA A 56 -1.98 -7.12 0.58
CA ALA A 56 -1.91 -8.58 0.56
C ALA A 56 -0.52 -9.12 0.16
N ILE A 57 0.17 -8.46 -0.79
CA ILE A 57 1.48 -8.92 -1.28
C ILE A 57 2.64 -8.30 -0.46
N GLY A 58 2.42 -7.35 0.43
CA GLY A 58 3.49 -6.68 1.17
C GLY A 58 4.25 -7.59 2.13
N ALA A 59 3.72 -7.79 3.34
CA ALA A 59 4.36 -8.64 4.35
C ALA A 59 4.46 -10.11 3.90
N SER A 60 3.46 -10.60 3.17
CA SER A 60 3.48 -11.98 2.64
C SER A 60 4.62 -12.21 1.64
N TYR A 61 5.01 -11.20 0.84
CA TYR A 61 6.21 -11.29 -0.01
C TYR A 61 7.50 -11.44 0.79
N VAL A 62 7.65 -10.66 1.88
CA VAL A 62 8.86 -10.76 2.73
C VAL A 62 9.01 -12.18 3.28
N MET A 63 7.91 -12.78 3.74
CA MET A 63 7.91 -14.15 4.22
C MET A 63 8.13 -15.16 3.10
N ALA A 64 7.55 -14.94 1.92
CA ALA A 64 7.78 -15.78 0.74
C ALA A 64 9.26 -15.75 0.31
N HIS A 65 9.90 -14.58 0.36
CA HIS A 65 11.32 -14.44 0.05
C HIS A 65 12.19 -15.20 1.08
N GLU A 66 11.93 -15.03 2.39
CA GLU A 66 12.63 -15.79 3.44
C GLU A 66 12.42 -17.30 3.29
N ALA A 67 11.22 -17.74 2.91
CA ALA A 67 10.93 -19.14 2.65
C ALA A 67 11.77 -19.69 1.50
N VAL A 68 11.82 -18.97 0.38
CA VAL A 68 12.63 -19.36 -0.80
C VAL A 68 14.13 -19.35 -0.47
N ASP A 69 14.61 -18.37 0.28
CA ASP A 69 16.01 -18.33 0.72
C ASP A 69 16.38 -19.57 1.54
N LYS A 70 15.43 -20.11 2.31
CA LYS A 70 15.64 -21.27 3.18
C LYS A 70 15.52 -22.62 2.45
N ILE A 71 14.53 -22.78 1.55
CA ILE A 71 14.21 -24.07 0.92
C ILE A 71 14.47 -24.12 -0.58
N GLY A 72 14.89 -23.00 -1.21
CA GLY A 72 15.07 -22.89 -2.66
C GLY A 72 13.73 -22.76 -3.40
N PHE A 73 13.74 -23.00 -4.73
CA PHE A 73 12.54 -22.96 -5.56
C PHE A 73 11.99 -24.35 -5.91
N ASP A 74 12.70 -25.42 -5.55
CA ASP A 74 12.28 -26.81 -5.79
C ASP A 74 11.61 -27.36 -4.52
N PHE A 75 10.34 -27.02 -4.33
CA PHE A 75 9.55 -27.39 -3.16
C PHE A 75 8.14 -27.85 -3.55
N ASN A 76 7.54 -28.68 -2.72
CA ASN A 76 6.12 -28.98 -2.76
C ASN A 76 5.32 -28.09 -1.78
N ASP A 77 3.99 -28.18 -1.80
CA ASP A 77 3.11 -27.35 -0.96
C ASP A 77 3.30 -27.65 0.55
N GLU A 78 3.72 -28.86 0.94
CA GLU A 78 3.99 -29.20 2.34
C GLU A 78 5.29 -28.55 2.84
N ASP A 79 6.35 -28.61 2.02
CA ASP A 79 7.63 -27.94 2.30
C ASP A 79 7.40 -26.43 2.49
N LEU A 80 6.59 -25.82 1.62
CA LEU A 80 6.27 -24.41 1.69
C LEU A 80 5.53 -24.07 2.99
N LYS A 81 4.51 -24.84 3.36
CA LYS A 81 3.72 -24.64 4.59
C LYS A 81 4.53 -24.81 5.88
N LEU A 82 5.67 -25.48 5.82
CA LEU A 82 6.54 -25.72 6.98
C LEU A 82 7.80 -24.87 6.93
N SER A 83 8.03 -24.11 5.84
CA SER A 83 9.27 -23.39 5.57
C SER A 83 9.70 -22.43 6.68
N LEU A 84 8.76 -21.72 7.28
CA LEU A 84 9.02 -20.77 8.36
C LEU A 84 8.53 -21.26 9.73
N LYS A 85 8.34 -22.58 9.89
CA LYS A 85 7.98 -23.15 11.20
C LYS A 85 9.01 -22.77 12.26
N GLY A 86 8.51 -22.26 13.40
CA GLY A 86 9.32 -21.75 14.49
C GLY A 86 9.67 -20.26 14.40
N ARG A 87 9.41 -19.61 13.26
CA ARG A 87 9.53 -18.15 13.13
C ARG A 87 8.31 -17.46 13.74
N THR A 88 8.54 -16.29 14.32
CA THR A 88 7.46 -15.41 14.81
C THR A 88 7.67 -14.02 14.21
N PHE A 89 6.64 -13.51 13.55
CA PHE A 89 6.60 -12.16 13.01
C PHE A 89 5.63 -11.31 13.84
N ILE A 90 6.01 -10.07 14.10
CA ILE A 90 5.25 -9.16 14.95
C ILE A 90 5.12 -7.79 14.27
N THR A 91 3.98 -7.14 14.42
CA THR A 91 3.74 -5.77 13.97
C THR A 91 2.66 -5.09 14.83
N ALA A 92 2.53 -3.77 14.70
CA ALA A 92 1.36 -3.05 15.18
C ALA A 92 0.58 -2.52 13.98
N SER A 93 -0.61 -3.08 13.72
CA SER A 93 -1.49 -2.60 12.64
C SER A 93 -2.89 -3.17 12.76
N ALA A 94 -3.90 -2.32 12.90
CA ALA A 94 -5.31 -2.71 12.84
C ALA A 94 -5.83 -2.85 11.39
N GLY A 95 -5.01 -2.55 10.39
CA GLY A 95 -5.42 -2.48 9.00
C GLY A 95 -4.84 -3.57 8.11
N ASN A 96 -4.83 -3.27 6.83
CA ASN A 96 -4.44 -4.20 5.77
C ASN A 96 -3.02 -4.76 5.90
N HIS A 97 -2.10 -4.05 6.56
CA HIS A 97 -0.75 -4.56 6.80
C HIS A 97 -0.76 -5.70 7.84
N GLY A 98 -1.49 -5.53 8.95
CA GLY A 98 -1.65 -6.60 9.95
C GLY A 98 -2.29 -7.85 9.36
N ILE A 99 -3.31 -7.69 8.51
CA ILE A 99 -3.96 -8.80 7.78
C ILE A 99 -2.95 -9.48 6.84
N SER A 100 -2.16 -8.72 6.09
CA SER A 100 -1.13 -9.25 5.19
C SER A 100 -0.08 -10.08 5.95
N LEU A 101 0.35 -9.61 7.12
CA LEU A 101 1.30 -10.31 7.97
C LEU A 101 0.70 -11.61 8.51
N ALA A 102 -0.54 -11.57 9.01
CA ALA A 102 -1.25 -12.75 9.52
C ALA A 102 -1.46 -13.80 8.41
N PHE A 103 -1.91 -13.36 7.23
CA PHE A 103 -2.07 -14.21 6.06
C PHE A 103 -0.75 -14.85 5.64
N GLY A 104 0.32 -14.07 5.49
CA GLY A 104 1.65 -14.59 5.13
C GLY A 104 2.16 -15.61 6.13
N ALA A 105 2.06 -15.33 7.43
CA ALA A 105 2.49 -16.27 8.47
C ALA A 105 1.73 -17.62 8.38
N GLN A 106 0.43 -17.58 8.12
CA GLN A 106 -0.38 -18.79 7.92
C GLN A 106 0.09 -19.60 6.70
N GLN A 107 0.46 -18.93 5.59
CA GLN A 107 0.90 -19.62 4.37
C GLN A 107 2.21 -20.41 4.56
N PHE A 108 3.11 -19.93 5.42
CA PHE A 108 4.46 -20.45 5.58
C PHE A 108 4.69 -21.15 6.93
N GLY A 109 3.63 -21.34 7.75
CA GLY A 109 3.69 -22.01 9.05
C GLY A 109 4.42 -21.22 10.13
N ALA A 110 4.56 -19.90 9.96
CA ALA A 110 5.07 -19.01 10.99
C ALA A 110 3.96 -18.60 11.97
N LYS A 111 4.36 -18.02 13.11
CA LYS A 111 3.45 -17.37 14.07
C LYS A 111 3.36 -15.87 13.73
N ALA A 112 2.15 -15.32 13.78
CA ALA A 112 1.89 -13.88 13.66
C ALA A 112 1.39 -13.33 14.99
N ILE A 113 1.95 -12.21 15.44
CA ILE A 113 1.50 -11.47 16.62
C ILE A 113 1.21 -10.03 16.21
N ILE A 114 -0.03 -9.59 16.38
CA ILE A 114 -0.48 -8.25 15.96
C ILE A 114 -0.86 -7.43 17.18
N TYR A 115 -0.15 -6.33 17.38
CA TYR A 115 -0.44 -5.36 18.43
C TYR A 115 -1.47 -4.35 17.95
N LEU A 116 -2.50 -4.13 18.76
CA LEU A 116 -3.53 -3.12 18.52
C LEU A 116 -3.64 -2.19 19.71
N SER A 117 -3.87 -0.91 19.45
CA SER A 117 -4.14 0.04 20.52
C SER A 117 -5.54 -0.18 21.14
N LYS A 118 -5.72 0.27 22.36
CA LYS A 118 -7.00 0.21 23.08
C LYS A 118 -8.12 1.00 22.41
N THR A 119 -7.80 1.87 21.46
CA THR A 119 -8.77 2.67 20.69
C THR A 119 -9.34 1.91 19.49
N VAL A 120 -8.76 0.78 19.10
CA VAL A 120 -9.22 -0.03 17.96
C VAL A 120 -10.46 -0.82 18.37
N PRO A 121 -11.57 -0.74 17.61
CA PRO A 121 -12.77 -1.53 17.88
C PRO A 121 -12.47 -3.04 17.84
N SER A 122 -13.16 -3.81 18.70
CA SER A 122 -12.91 -5.26 18.89
C SER A 122 -13.14 -6.10 17.63
N ASN A 123 -14.05 -5.70 16.76
CA ASN A 123 -14.31 -6.38 15.50
C ASN A 123 -13.08 -6.48 14.58
N PHE A 124 -12.17 -5.48 14.61
CA PHE A 124 -10.90 -5.55 13.87
C PHE A 124 -9.98 -6.63 14.44
N ALA A 125 -9.90 -6.76 15.77
CA ALA A 125 -9.13 -7.81 16.41
C ALA A 125 -9.67 -9.19 16.03
N ASP A 126 -10.99 -9.37 16.06
CA ASP A 126 -11.64 -10.62 15.71
C ASP A 126 -11.41 -10.98 14.23
N TYR A 127 -11.49 -10.00 13.33
CA TYR A 127 -11.21 -10.23 11.92
C TYR A 127 -9.75 -10.67 11.69
N ILE A 128 -8.76 -10.03 12.33
CA ILE A 128 -7.35 -10.42 12.24
C ILE A 128 -7.14 -11.85 12.78
N ARG A 129 -7.82 -12.23 13.87
CA ARG A 129 -7.76 -13.60 14.42
C ARG A 129 -8.26 -14.66 13.44
N THR A 130 -9.18 -14.33 12.52
CA THR A 130 -9.63 -15.29 11.49
C THR A 130 -8.51 -15.77 10.58
N PHE A 131 -7.40 -14.99 10.46
CA PHE A 131 -6.19 -15.37 9.74
C PHE A 131 -5.17 -16.14 10.61
N GLY A 132 -5.56 -16.59 11.82
CA GLY A 132 -4.70 -17.38 12.70
C GLY A 132 -3.68 -16.59 13.51
N ALA A 133 -3.75 -15.26 13.50
CA ALA A 133 -2.84 -14.42 14.29
C ALA A 133 -3.24 -14.33 15.76
N GLU A 134 -2.23 -14.23 16.63
CA GLU A 134 -2.42 -13.77 18.00
C GLU A 134 -2.56 -12.24 18.01
N VAL A 135 -3.56 -11.73 18.72
CA VAL A 135 -3.80 -10.28 18.83
C VAL A 135 -3.60 -9.83 20.27
N VAL A 136 -2.72 -8.88 20.47
CA VAL A 136 -2.41 -8.24 21.75
C VAL A 136 -2.97 -6.83 21.75
N ILE A 137 -3.82 -6.50 22.74
CA ILE A 137 -4.37 -5.15 22.92
C ILE A 137 -3.49 -4.39 23.91
N GLU A 138 -2.58 -3.57 23.39
CA GLU A 138 -1.64 -2.82 24.21
C GLU A 138 -1.33 -1.47 23.59
N GLY A 139 -1.17 -0.43 24.43
CA GLY A 139 -0.95 0.94 24.03
C GLY A 139 -2.21 1.79 24.00
N LYS A 140 -2.05 3.08 24.31
CA LYS A 140 -3.15 4.07 24.29
C LYS A 140 -3.48 4.56 22.87
N ASN A 141 -2.53 4.45 21.95
CA ASN A 141 -2.60 4.84 20.54
C ASN A 141 -1.69 3.95 19.70
N TYR A 142 -1.62 4.19 18.40
CA TYR A 142 -0.81 3.41 17.46
C TYR A 142 0.68 3.41 17.82
N GLU A 143 1.24 4.59 18.14
CA GLU A 143 2.66 4.75 18.46
C GLU A 143 3.05 3.94 19.71
N ALA A 144 2.21 3.96 20.74
CA ALA A 144 2.42 3.17 21.95
C ALA A 144 2.32 1.66 21.69
N SER A 145 1.43 1.23 20.79
CA SER A 145 1.32 -0.17 20.37
C SER A 145 2.54 -0.61 19.55
N MET A 146 3.04 0.26 18.65
CA MET A 146 4.24 -0.02 17.88
C MET A 146 5.48 -0.12 18.79
N ALA A 147 5.62 0.78 19.77
CA ALA A 147 6.69 0.71 20.74
C ALA A 147 6.64 -0.58 21.59
N ALA A 148 5.43 -1.02 21.97
CA ALA A 148 5.24 -2.29 22.67
C ALA A 148 5.60 -3.50 21.79
N ALA A 149 5.20 -3.49 20.52
CA ALA A 149 5.58 -4.53 19.57
C ALA A 149 7.10 -4.58 19.33
N GLU A 150 7.75 -3.43 19.18
CA GLU A 150 9.20 -3.34 19.03
C GLU A 150 9.95 -3.87 20.26
N LYS A 151 9.46 -3.52 21.45
CA LYS A 151 10.00 -4.04 22.71
C LYS A 151 9.87 -5.56 22.78
N ALA A 152 8.67 -6.09 22.55
CA ALA A 152 8.40 -7.53 22.58
C ALA A 152 9.23 -8.29 21.53
N SER A 153 9.46 -7.70 20.34
CA SER A 153 10.30 -8.32 19.31
C SER A 153 11.73 -8.52 19.81
N LYS A 154 12.32 -7.52 20.47
CA LYS A 154 13.70 -7.57 21.03
C LYS A 154 13.81 -8.54 22.21
N GLU A 155 12.82 -8.57 23.09
CA GLU A 155 12.82 -9.44 24.28
C GLU A 155 12.67 -10.92 23.96
N ASN A 156 12.01 -11.26 22.84
CA ASN A 156 11.69 -12.64 22.46
C ASN A 156 12.42 -13.12 21.19
N ASP A 157 13.32 -12.32 20.63
CA ASP A 157 13.98 -12.60 19.35
C ASP A 157 12.96 -12.85 18.20
N TRP A 158 11.89 -12.07 18.16
CA TRP A 158 10.89 -12.10 17.10
C TRP A 158 11.20 -11.08 16.01
N THR A 159 10.74 -11.33 14.80
CA THR A 159 10.95 -10.41 13.67
C THR A 159 9.88 -9.33 13.65
N LEU A 160 10.26 -8.09 13.98
CA LEU A 160 9.41 -6.94 13.73
C LEU A 160 9.31 -6.72 12.21
N LEU A 161 8.09 -6.66 11.67
CA LEU A 161 7.83 -6.38 10.27
C LEU A 161 6.79 -5.27 10.13
N SER A 162 7.27 -4.03 10.08
CA SER A 162 6.46 -2.84 9.78
C SER A 162 6.55 -2.49 8.29
N ASP A 163 5.49 -1.90 7.74
CA ASP A 163 5.46 -1.36 6.37
C ASP A 163 6.04 0.07 6.26
N SER A 164 6.55 0.61 7.37
CA SER A 164 7.26 1.89 7.44
C SER A 164 8.77 1.68 7.60
N THR A 165 9.53 2.76 7.43
CA THR A 165 10.97 2.82 7.72
C THR A 165 11.29 4.06 8.52
N TRP A 166 12.24 3.93 9.45
CA TRP A 166 12.74 5.02 10.27
C TRP A 166 14.25 4.85 10.55
N GLU A 167 14.86 5.79 11.23
CA GLU A 167 16.29 5.69 11.55
C GLU A 167 16.58 4.40 12.33
N GLY A 168 17.49 3.58 11.81
CA GLY A 168 17.82 2.27 12.37
C GLY A 168 16.89 1.11 11.96
N TYR A 169 15.80 1.35 11.21
CA TYR A 169 14.90 0.32 10.77
C TYR A 169 14.54 0.45 9.26
N SER A 170 14.84 -0.57 8.47
CA SER A 170 14.68 -0.55 7.01
C SER A 170 13.85 -1.69 6.42
N ALA A 171 13.33 -2.63 7.21
CA ALA A 171 12.58 -3.79 6.70
C ALA A 171 11.32 -3.41 5.90
N GLY A 172 10.75 -2.22 6.12
CA GLY A 172 9.65 -1.70 5.31
C GLY A 172 9.99 -1.58 3.81
N ILE A 173 11.28 -1.45 3.44
CA ILE A 173 11.71 -1.49 2.03
C ILE A 173 11.39 -2.83 1.37
N ASP A 174 11.54 -3.94 2.11
CA ASP A 174 11.22 -5.27 1.60
C ASP A 174 9.72 -5.47 1.47
N VAL A 175 8.93 -4.91 2.38
CA VAL A 175 7.46 -4.86 2.25
C VAL A 175 7.05 -4.08 1.00
N MET A 176 7.66 -2.92 0.74
CA MET A 176 7.42 -2.11 -0.45
C MET A 176 7.77 -2.86 -1.73
N ALA A 177 8.80 -3.71 -1.72
CA ALA A 177 9.18 -4.50 -2.89
C ALA A 177 8.05 -5.44 -3.36
N GLY A 178 7.25 -5.98 -2.45
CA GLY A 178 6.07 -6.78 -2.80
C GLY A 178 5.08 -6.05 -3.71
N TYR A 179 4.92 -4.75 -3.53
CA TYR A 179 3.99 -3.92 -4.32
C TYR A 179 4.41 -3.76 -5.79
N LEU A 180 5.66 -4.11 -6.14
CA LEU A 180 6.13 -4.12 -7.54
C LEU A 180 5.34 -5.10 -8.42
N VAL A 181 4.76 -6.15 -7.84
CA VAL A 181 3.89 -7.09 -8.60
C VAL A 181 2.69 -6.35 -9.16
N MET A 182 1.96 -5.65 -8.32
CA MET A 182 0.80 -4.85 -8.73
C MET A 182 1.19 -3.77 -9.74
N ALA A 183 2.28 -3.03 -9.47
CA ALA A 183 2.75 -1.96 -10.35
C ALA A 183 3.11 -2.49 -11.75
N SER A 184 3.91 -3.55 -11.82
CA SER A 184 4.32 -4.15 -13.09
C SER A 184 3.15 -4.74 -13.87
N GLU A 185 2.22 -5.41 -13.18
CA GLU A 185 0.98 -5.90 -13.81
C GLU A 185 0.17 -4.75 -14.42
N ALA A 186 -0.01 -3.64 -13.69
CA ALA A 186 -0.74 -2.48 -14.19
C ALA A 186 -0.09 -1.92 -15.46
N PHE A 187 1.23 -1.78 -15.47
CA PHE A 187 1.97 -1.22 -16.60
C PHE A 187 1.97 -2.13 -17.82
N GLU A 188 2.03 -3.45 -17.63
CA GLU A 188 1.92 -4.44 -18.71
C GLU A 188 0.49 -4.52 -19.28
N GLN A 189 -0.53 -4.25 -18.48
CA GLN A 189 -1.92 -4.26 -18.90
C GLN A 189 -2.38 -2.95 -19.58
N CYS A 190 -1.72 -1.83 -19.30
CA CYS A 190 -2.04 -0.55 -19.95
C CYS A 190 -1.87 -0.65 -21.46
N PRO A 191 -2.90 -0.35 -22.27
CA PRO A 191 -2.81 -0.41 -23.73
C PRO A 191 -1.83 0.62 -24.32
N GLU A 192 -1.64 1.73 -23.62
CA GLU A 192 -0.74 2.82 -23.97
C GLU A 192 -0.03 3.33 -22.72
N THR A 193 1.12 3.98 -22.87
CA THR A 193 1.80 4.65 -21.75
C THR A 193 0.87 5.68 -21.11
N PRO A 194 0.60 5.60 -19.79
CA PRO A 194 -0.15 6.62 -19.08
C PRO A 194 0.56 7.98 -19.15
N THR A 195 -0.17 9.06 -19.35
CA THR A 195 0.37 10.42 -19.20
C THR A 195 0.41 10.84 -17.73
N HIS A 196 -0.50 10.30 -16.93
CA HIS A 196 -0.65 10.60 -15.50
C HIS A 196 -0.90 9.33 -14.71
N ILE A 197 -0.30 9.27 -13.53
CA ILE A 197 -0.53 8.21 -12.53
C ILE A 197 -0.84 8.89 -11.21
N PHE A 198 -2.06 8.71 -10.70
CA PHE A 198 -2.49 9.24 -9.41
C PHE A 198 -2.36 8.17 -8.33
N LEU A 199 -1.64 8.49 -7.28
CA LEU A 199 -1.29 7.55 -6.21
C LEU A 199 -1.64 8.15 -4.85
N GLN A 200 -2.58 7.55 -4.15
CA GLN A 200 -2.91 7.96 -2.79
C GLN A 200 -1.80 7.57 -1.81
N GLY A 201 -1.46 8.46 -0.89
CA GLY A 201 -0.38 8.31 0.07
C GLY A 201 -0.83 8.50 1.51
N GLY A 202 -0.40 7.59 2.38
CA GLY A 202 -0.31 7.76 3.82
C GLY A 202 1.15 7.89 4.22
N ILE A 203 1.77 6.82 4.76
CA ILE A 203 3.23 6.81 5.03
C ILE A 203 4.10 6.85 3.76
N GLY A 204 3.53 6.63 2.58
CA GLY A 204 4.20 6.75 1.29
C GLY A 204 4.73 5.46 0.68
N GLY A 205 4.71 4.31 1.38
CA GLY A 205 5.34 3.07 0.89
C GLY A 205 4.78 2.56 -0.43
N TYR A 206 3.47 2.51 -0.56
CA TYR A 206 2.78 2.12 -1.78
C TYR A 206 3.10 3.07 -2.96
N PRO A 207 2.85 4.38 -2.85
CA PRO A 207 3.12 5.26 -3.98
C PRO A 207 4.61 5.31 -4.34
N ALA A 208 5.52 5.16 -3.40
CA ALA A 208 6.96 5.11 -3.67
C ALA A 208 7.35 3.91 -4.55
N SER A 209 6.78 2.72 -4.27
CA SER A 209 7.02 1.52 -5.08
C SER A 209 6.47 1.67 -6.49
N VAL A 210 5.23 2.17 -6.63
CA VAL A 210 4.61 2.35 -7.95
C VAL A 210 5.35 3.43 -8.75
N ALA A 211 5.71 4.55 -8.12
CA ALA A 211 6.44 5.64 -8.77
C ALA A 211 7.84 5.19 -9.25
N ALA A 212 8.61 4.50 -8.39
CA ALA A 212 9.92 3.97 -8.76
C ALA A 212 9.82 2.94 -9.90
N CYS A 213 8.82 2.07 -9.87
CA CYS A 213 8.55 1.12 -10.95
C CYS A 213 8.15 1.84 -12.26
N ALA A 214 7.29 2.87 -12.19
CA ALA A 214 6.90 3.66 -13.35
C ALA A 214 8.10 4.34 -14.01
N ARG A 215 9.04 4.87 -13.22
CA ARG A 215 10.28 5.45 -13.74
C ARG A 215 11.15 4.42 -14.47
N LYS A 216 11.14 3.19 -14.02
CA LYS A 216 11.84 2.08 -14.70
C LYS A 216 11.17 1.69 -16.03
N TYR A 217 9.83 1.66 -16.07
CA TYR A 217 9.08 1.27 -17.27
C TYR A 217 8.98 2.37 -18.33
N TYR A 218 8.74 3.60 -17.91
CA TYR A 218 8.33 4.72 -18.76
C TYR A 218 9.27 5.93 -18.67
N GLY A 219 10.35 5.87 -17.90
CA GLY A 219 11.20 7.03 -17.67
C GLY A 219 10.42 8.19 -17.04
N ASN A 220 10.56 9.38 -17.60
CA ASN A 220 9.93 10.59 -17.07
C ASN A 220 8.61 10.96 -17.78
N GLU A 221 8.08 10.11 -18.67
CA GLU A 221 6.87 10.42 -19.43
C GLU A 221 5.64 10.62 -18.52
N PRO A 222 5.28 9.70 -17.60
CA PRO A 222 4.13 9.94 -16.74
C PRO A 222 4.37 11.05 -15.73
N LYS A 223 3.38 11.93 -15.57
CA LYS A 223 3.28 12.79 -14.40
C LYS A 223 2.75 11.97 -13.23
N ILE A 224 3.52 11.88 -12.17
CA ILE A 224 3.12 11.15 -10.96
C ILE A 224 2.62 12.14 -9.94
N VAL A 225 1.36 11.96 -9.53
CA VAL A 225 0.63 12.82 -8.61
C VAL A 225 0.36 12.06 -7.32
N ILE A 226 0.87 12.55 -6.21
CA ILE A 226 0.63 11.99 -4.87
C ILE A 226 -0.55 12.72 -4.25
N VAL A 227 -1.53 11.95 -3.78
CA VAL A 227 -2.78 12.45 -3.19
C VAL A 227 -2.86 12.05 -1.73
N GLU A 228 -2.97 13.01 -0.84
CA GLU A 228 -3.06 12.80 0.62
C GLU A 228 -4.33 13.44 1.19
N PRO A 229 -4.81 12.97 2.36
CA PRO A 229 -5.81 13.72 3.13
C PRO A 229 -5.25 15.08 3.56
N THR A 230 -6.07 16.13 3.56
CA THR A 230 -5.69 17.45 4.10
C THR A 230 -5.21 17.33 5.55
N GLU A 231 -5.86 16.46 6.33
CA GLU A 231 -5.55 16.23 7.75
C GLU A 231 -4.30 15.34 7.96
N GLY A 232 -3.83 14.62 6.92
CA GLY A 232 -2.70 13.71 6.97
C GLY A 232 -1.69 13.97 5.84
N ARG A 233 -1.34 15.23 5.56
CA ARG A 233 -0.50 15.66 4.42
C ARG A 233 1.01 15.54 4.67
N VAL A 234 1.45 14.48 5.33
CA VAL A 234 2.84 14.35 5.81
C VAL A 234 3.88 14.29 4.70
N LEU A 235 3.55 13.70 3.55
CA LEU A 235 4.46 13.63 2.40
C LEU A 235 4.63 15.03 1.79
N GLN A 236 3.53 15.71 1.49
CA GLN A 236 3.56 17.06 0.94
C GLN A 236 4.29 18.02 1.88
N ALA A 237 3.95 18.02 3.17
CA ALA A 237 4.58 18.88 4.17
C ALA A 237 6.10 18.65 4.27
N SER A 238 6.52 17.38 4.18
CA SER A 238 7.95 17.03 4.20
C SER A 238 8.68 17.47 2.93
N ILE A 239 8.05 17.37 1.76
CA ILE A 239 8.61 17.89 0.48
C ILE A 239 8.73 19.40 0.53
N GLU A 240 7.70 20.12 0.98
CA GLU A 240 7.72 21.59 1.15
C GLU A 240 8.82 22.04 2.12
N ALA A 241 9.02 21.30 3.20
CA ALA A 241 10.05 21.58 4.19
C ALA A 241 11.48 21.18 3.76
N GLY A 242 11.62 20.36 2.70
CA GLY A 242 12.90 19.78 2.26
C GLY A 242 13.51 18.78 3.26
N LYS A 243 12.74 18.28 4.22
CA LYS A 243 13.14 17.32 5.25
C LYS A 243 11.92 16.61 5.82
N PRO A 244 12.08 15.42 6.43
CA PRO A 244 10.99 14.77 7.14
C PRO A 244 10.45 15.68 8.26
N VAL A 245 9.12 15.85 8.27
CA VAL A 245 8.40 16.57 9.32
C VAL A 245 7.16 15.78 9.73
N GLU A 246 6.68 16.00 10.94
CA GLU A 246 5.35 15.56 11.35
C GLU A 246 4.30 16.51 10.78
N SER A 247 3.15 15.98 10.42
CA SER A 247 2.01 16.77 9.96
C SER A 247 0.82 16.51 10.88
N PRO A 248 0.74 17.18 12.02
CA PRO A 248 -0.42 17.05 12.91
C PRO A 248 -1.67 17.59 12.24
N GLY A 249 -2.80 16.95 12.49
CA GLY A 249 -4.12 17.32 11.98
C GLY A 249 -5.19 16.52 12.70
N GLU A 250 -6.45 16.84 12.42
CA GLU A 250 -7.60 16.10 12.92
C GLU A 250 -7.63 14.67 12.32
N VAL A 251 -8.57 13.85 12.73
CA VAL A 251 -8.76 12.50 12.18
C VAL A 251 -9.50 12.60 10.85
N SER A 252 -8.91 12.01 9.80
CA SER A 252 -9.53 11.91 8.48
C SER A 252 -10.39 10.65 8.33
N ASN A 253 -11.48 10.72 7.56
CA ASN A 253 -12.28 9.55 7.17
C ASN A 253 -11.50 8.61 6.21
N MET A 254 -10.45 9.11 5.56
CA MET A 254 -9.49 8.31 4.80
C MET A 254 -8.51 7.58 5.75
N GLY A 255 -9.01 6.78 6.67
CA GLY A 255 -8.25 6.23 7.79
C GLY A 255 -7.03 5.38 7.44
N ARG A 256 -6.90 4.89 6.17
CA ARG A 256 -5.69 4.17 5.70
C ARG A 256 -4.60 5.12 5.22
N LEU A 257 -4.94 6.38 5.02
CA LEU A 257 -4.04 7.45 4.54
C LEU A 257 -3.75 8.48 5.63
N ASP A 258 -4.50 8.47 6.74
CA ASP A 258 -4.34 9.41 7.86
C ASP A 258 -3.07 9.12 8.67
N CYS A 259 -1.93 9.51 8.11
CA CYS A 259 -0.61 9.30 8.69
C CYS A 259 0.03 10.64 9.04
N LYS A 260 0.65 10.71 10.23
CA LYS A 260 1.27 11.94 10.74
C LYS A 260 2.79 11.94 10.59
N VAL A 261 3.37 10.76 10.27
CA VAL A 261 4.81 10.57 10.07
C VAL A 261 5.03 9.75 8.80
N ALA A 262 5.92 10.21 7.92
CA ALA A 262 6.25 9.52 6.68
C ALA A 262 7.27 8.38 6.92
N SER A 263 7.21 7.34 6.09
CA SER A 263 8.30 6.37 5.95
C SER A 263 9.50 7.03 5.28
N LEU A 264 10.66 7.03 5.93
CA LEU A 264 11.86 7.75 5.44
C LEU A 264 12.31 7.29 4.05
N GLY A 265 12.35 5.97 3.82
CA GLY A 265 12.73 5.42 2.52
C GLY A 265 11.72 5.75 1.42
N ALA A 266 10.43 5.73 1.76
CA ALA A 266 9.37 6.12 0.83
C ALA A 266 9.45 7.60 0.46
N LEU A 267 9.59 8.49 1.45
CA LEU A 267 9.72 9.93 1.24
C LEU A 267 10.92 10.26 0.34
N SER A 268 12.08 9.65 0.63
CA SER A 268 13.29 9.84 -0.18
C SER A 268 13.10 9.42 -1.64
N SER A 269 12.37 8.33 -1.89
CA SER A 269 12.04 7.88 -3.25
C SER A 269 11.05 8.81 -3.93
N LEU A 270 9.97 9.20 -3.25
CA LEU A 270 8.94 10.08 -3.80
C LEU A 270 9.47 11.47 -4.16
N ALA A 271 10.41 12.01 -3.37
CA ALA A 271 11.09 13.27 -3.68
C ALA A 271 11.81 13.25 -5.04
N GLN A 272 12.22 12.08 -5.51
CA GLN A 272 12.96 11.89 -6.77
C GLN A 272 12.07 11.44 -7.93
N THR A 273 10.94 10.80 -7.63
CA THR A 273 10.12 10.11 -8.64
C THR A 273 8.79 10.79 -8.92
N SER A 274 8.29 11.64 -8.03
CA SER A 274 6.98 12.29 -8.15
C SER A 274 7.07 13.69 -8.74
N ASN A 275 5.99 14.13 -9.40
CA ASN A 275 5.91 15.46 -10.02
C ASN A 275 5.08 16.42 -9.19
N TYR A 276 4.00 15.92 -8.58
CA TYR A 276 3.05 16.72 -7.83
C TYR A 276 2.68 16.04 -6.51
N PHE A 277 2.47 16.88 -5.50
CA PHE A 277 1.89 16.49 -4.21
C PHE A 277 0.67 17.37 -3.98
N MET A 278 -0.46 16.77 -3.64
CA MET A 278 -1.71 17.48 -3.42
C MET A 278 -2.50 16.86 -2.30
N THR A 279 -3.45 17.63 -1.77
CA THR A 279 -4.38 17.13 -0.75
C THR A 279 -5.82 17.16 -1.25
N ILE A 280 -6.63 16.28 -0.67
CA ILE A 280 -8.08 16.28 -0.79
C ILE A 280 -8.71 16.34 0.60
N THR A 281 -9.90 16.92 0.69
CA THR A 281 -10.68 16.92 1.92
C THR A 281 -11.46 15.62 2.07
N ASP A 282 -11.97 15.35 3.26
CA ASP A 282 -12.84 14.21 3.54
C ASP A 282 -14.12 14.23 2.69
N ASP A 283 -14.68 15.42 2.45
CA ASP A 283 -15.84 15.60 1.57
C ASP A 283 -15.48 15.24 0.12
N GLU A 284 -14.35 15.74 -0.42
CA GLU A 284 -13.89 15.42 -1.77
C GLU A 284 -13.66 13.89 -1.95
N ALA A 285 -13.17 13.22 -0.92
CA ALA A 285 -12.99 11.76 -0.94
C ALA A 285 -14.34 11.02 -0.92
N THR A 286 -15.32 11.50 -0.15
CA THR A 286 -16.65 10.89 -0.02
C THR A 286 -17.51 11.11 -1.26
N ASP A 287 -17.49 12.33 -1.82
CA ASP A 287 -18.33 12.72 -2.95
C ASP A 287 -18.13 11.86 -4.20
N CYS A 288 -16.92 11.35 -4.42
CA CYS A 288 -16.64 10.51 -5.59
C CYS A 288 -17.09 9.04 -5.45
N LEU A 289 -17.42 8.56 -4.24
CA LEU A 289 -17.69 7.14 -3.99
C LEU A 289 -18.98 6.64 -4.65
N THR A 290 -20.02 7.45 -4.68
CA THR A 290 -21.30 7.09 -5.33
C THR A 290 -21.07 6.83 -6.82
N GLU A 291 -20.32 7.72 -7.49
CA GLU A 291 -19.99 7.57 -8.90
C GLU A 291 -19.15 6.32 -9.17
N LEU A 292 -18.15 6.05 -8.32
CA LEU A 292 -17.37 4.82 -8.41
C LEU A 292 -18.24 3.57 -8.22
N GLU A 293 -19.14 3.56 -7.21
CA GLU A 293 -20.03 2.42 -6.95
C GLU A 293 -21.01 2.16 -8.12
N GLU A 294 -21.59 3.20 -8.70
CA GLU A 294 -22.46 3.11 -9.88
C GLU A 294 -21.75 2.52 -11.12
N ASN A 295 -20.43 2.65 -11.17
CA ASN A 295 -19.59 2.09 -12.25
C ASN A 295 -18.92 0.76 -11.87
N GLY A 296 -19.38 0.08 -10.81
CA GLY A 296 -18.84 -1.20 -10.35
C GLY A 296 -17.48 -1.12 -9.62
N LEU A 297 -17.06 0.09 -9.26
CA LEU A 297 -15.77 0.38 -8.66
C LEU A 297 -15.89 0.71 -7.15
N LYS A 298 -16.87 0.10 -6.46
CA LYS A 298 -17.12 0.33 -5.03
C LYS A 298 -15.86 0.12 -4.19
N THR A 299 -15.47 1.15 -3.45
CA THR A 299 -14.27 1.16 -2.61
C THR A 299 -14.47 2.05 -1.38
N SER A 300 -13.47 2.17 -0.50
CA SER A 300 -13.45 3.11 0.62
C SER A 300 -13.00 4.51 0.19
N GLU A 301 -13.13 5.49 1.09
CA GLU A 301 -12.60 6.84 0.92
C GLU A 301 -11.09 6.80 0.65
N SER A 302 -10.36 5.96 1.36
CA SER A 302 -8.92 5.74 1.14
C SER A 302 -8.64 5.07 -0.21
N GLY A 303 -9.47 4.09 -0.60
CA GLY A 303 -9.29 3.34 -1.85
C GLY A 303 -9.59 4.16 -3.11
N GLY A 304 -10.50 5.13 -3.01
CA GLY A 304 -10.91 6.03 -4.10
C GLY A 304 -10.16 7.37 -4.14
N ALA A 305 -9.30 7.66 -3.17
CA ALA A 305 -8.67 8.97 -3.01
C ALA A 305 -7.88 9.45 -4.26
N GLY A 306 -7.26 8.53 -5.00
CA GLY A 306 -6.61 8.86 -6.27
C GLY A 306 -7.58 9.44 -7.30
N TYR A 307 -8.82 8.91 -7.38
CA TYR A 307 -9.84 9.42 -8.28
C TYR A 307 -10.35 10.80 -7.82
N ALA A 308 -10.58 10.98 -6.54
CA ALA A 308 -10.93 12.30 -5.99
C ALA A 308 -9.85 13.35 -6.30
N GLY A 309 -8.56 12.98 -6.19
CA GLY A 309 -7.44 13.85 -6.60
C GLY A 309 -7.47 14.21 -8.07
N LEU A 310 -7.78 13.25 -8.97
CA LEU A 310 -7.95 13.52 -10.40
C LEU A 310 -9.09 14.52 -10.65
N LEU A 311 -10.26 14.31 -10.04
CA LEU A 311 -11.41 15.22 -10.18
C LEU A 311 -11.05 16.64 -9.70
N LYS A 312 -10.32 16.76 -8.61
CA LYS A 312 -9.82 18.05 -8.12
C LYS A 312 -8.86 18.72 -9.08
N CYS A 313 -7.93 17.98 -9.69
CA CYS A 313 -7.01 18.49 -10.70
C CYS A 313 -7.76 19.01 -11.93
N ILE A 314 -8.77 18.29 -12.40
CA ILE A 314 -9.63 18.72 -13.53
C ILE A 314 -10.37 20.01 -13.17
N LYS A 315 -11.03 20.06 -12.02
CA LYS A 315 -11.78 21.23 -11.53
C LYS A 315 -10.90 22.48 -11.45
N ASN A 316 -9.65 22.32 -11.03
CA ASN A 316 -8.71 23.41 -10.78
C ASN A 316 -7.79 23.71 -11.99
N ASN A 317 -7.94 22.99 -13.11
CA ASN A 317 -7.04 23.05 -14.28
C ASN A 317 -5.56 22.90 -13.86
N SER A 318 -5.27 21.92 -13.02
CA SER A 318 -3.93 21.69 -12.47
C SER A 318 -3.35 20.32 -12.90
N CYS A 319 -2.11 20.05 -12.52
CA CYS A 319 -1.38 18.83 -12.85
C CYS A 319 -1.25 18.53 -14.35
N GLU A 320 -1.42 19.53 -15.22
CA GLU A 320 -1.33 19.40 -16.68
C GLU A 320 -2.40 18.46 -17.31
N ILE A 321 -3.51 18.17 -16.59
CA ILE A 321 -4.61 17.35 -17.11
C ILE A 321 -5.35 18.08 -18.23
N ASN A 322 -5.62 17.33 -19.32
CA ASN A 322 -6.37 17.81 -20.47
C ASN A 322 -7.10 16.66 -21.20
N SER A 323 -7.76 16.96 -22.33
CA SER A 323 -8.53 15.98 -23.11
C SER A 323 -7.70 14.84 -23.71
N ASP A 324 -6.39 14.98 -23.86
CA ASP A 324 -5.50 13.94 -24.37
C ASP A 324 -4.89 13.09 -23.24
N SER A 325 -5.19 13.40 -21.98
CA SER A 325 -4.65 12.71 -20.83
C SER A 325 -5.13 11.26 -20.76
N LYS A 326 -4.18 10.36 -20.52
CA LYS A 326 -4.38 8.94 -20.27
C LYS A 326 -4.00 8.67 -18.82
N VAL A 327 -4.97 8.36 -17.99
CA VAL A 327 -4.81 8.34 -16.53
C VAL A 327 -4.89 6.93 -16.00
N LEU A 328 -3.89 6.55 -15.21
CA LEU A 328 -3.87 5.31 -14.42
C LEU A 328 -4.13 5.62 -12.95
N LEU A 329 -5.07 4.91 -12.36
CA LEU A 329 -5.44 4.91 -10.96
C LEU A 329 -5.36 3.50 -10.38
N ILE A 330 -5.28 3.38 -9.07
CA ILE A 330 -5.32 2.09 -8.38
C ILE A 330 -6.42 2.13 -7.31
N LEU A 331 -7.38 1.20 -7.41
CA LEU A 331 -8.33 0.94 -6.33
C LEU A 331 -7.63 0.05 -5.31
N THR A 332 -7.15 0.66 -4.24
CA THR A 332 -6.20 0.02 -3.33
C THR A 332 -6.83 -0.97 -2.36
N GLU A 333 -8.13 -0.83 -2.09
CA GLU A 333 -8.85 -1.74 -1.18
C GLU A 333 -10.35 -1.79 -1.47
N LYS A 334 -11.00 -2.86 -1.03
CA LYS A 334 -12.46 -2.93 -0.96
C LYS A 334 -12.98 -2.04 0.18
N LYS A 335 -14.24 -1.61 0.05
CA LYS A 335 -14.93 -0.96 1.17
C LYS A 335 -15.03 -1.98 2.32
N PRO A 336 -14.62 -1.65 3.55
CA PRO A 336 -14.89 -2.49 4.71
C PRO A 336 -16.40 -2.70 4.90
N ASP A 337 -16.78 -3.90 5.32
CA ASP A 337 -18.18 -4.25 5.64
C ASP A 337 -18.62 -3.59 6.94
#